data_4d745bfa6d75fe766372467f93295c7a
#
_entry.id   4d745bfa6d75fe766372467f93295c7a
#
_cell.length_a   1.000
_cell.length_b   1.000
_cell.length_c   1.000
_cell.angle_alpha   90.00
_cell.angle_beta   90.00
_cell.angle_gamma   90.00
#
_symmetry.space_group_name_H-M   'P 1'
#
loop_
_entity.id
_entity.type
_entity.pdbx_description
1 polymer ?
#
loop_
_entity_poly.entity_id
_entity_poly.type
_entity_poly.pdbx_seq_one_letter_code
_entity_poly.pdbx_strand_id
1 'polypeptide(L)'
;MFSTGVFIGAVWGVFYVVVPTLSSVFLTETVSILPIPFIDFTVPMKAVLPAAVVGVATDLIHVLFGLVLPFWVVVGVFASSMLVNLVANPVLYAYGILHTWEPGMSAIPTQIANTFDFWLSFSLGGAIVVAVMGFWTAGKILIAVAKDHRPKDEDAPGPSRARGDIRIVSALGIWAASTLGFVLMVYYLVPDFPWWITAIFGFLWTPIYSYIGTRMIGLTGSPQGVTFPYLREASFFLSGYQGAAIWFAPVPIFQWGYEAQIFKQLELTRTSFGSIVKMTALTLVVMFVCSFLFWSLIWKLGPIPSSAYPFVQKMWPFHATMQAFWAKSTLPGAGSSLVTQIIRWDYIGIGLAFSGALYAVLIALSAPLGIFYGFVAGLGGWPHFAILNFVGAMLGRFYLEKRFGVERWYAYAPIVLAGYSCGVGLIGMTSIAIALISKAVSQVMF
;
A
#
# COMPACT_ATOMS: atom_id res chain seq x y z
N MET A 1 -17.22 -13.23 16.44
CA MET A 1 -15.97 -12.54 16.01
C MET A 1 -16.21 -11.20 15.32
N PHE A 2 -17.10 -11.11 14.33
CA PHE A 2 -17.42 -9.81 13.69
C PHE A 2 -17.93 -8.79 14.71
N SER A 3 -18.95 -9.13 15.50
CA SER A 3 -19.52 -8.25 16.55
C SER A 3 -18.48 -7.84 17.59
N THR A 4 -17.56 -8.73 17.94
CA THR A 4 -16.44 -8.42 18.85
C THR A 4 -15.52 -7.39 18.22
N GLY A 5 -15.20 -7.54 16.91
CA GLY A 5 -14.45 -6.55 16.15
C GLY A 5 -15.17 -5.20 16.14
N VAL A 6 -16.46 -5.18 15.81
CA VAL A 6 -17.28 -3.94 15.80
C VAL A 6 -17.26 -3.24 17.16
N PHE A 7 -17.42 -3.99 18.23
CA PHE A 7 -17.38 -3.44 19.59
C PHE A 7 -16.02 -2.80 19.91
N ILE A 8 -14.92 -3.52 19.63
CA ILE A 8 -13.56 -3.00 19.83
C ILE A 8 -13.35 -1.75 18.99
N GLY A 9 -13.77 -1.79 17.71
CA GLY A 9 -13.67 -0.66 16.79
C GLY A 9 -14.50 0.55 17.23
N ALA A 10 -15.71 0.32 17.72
CA ALA A 10 -16.56 1.39 18.21
C ALA A 10 -15.96 2.06 19.45
N VAL A 11 -15.52 1.28 20.43
CA VAL A 11 -14.86 1.79 21.65
C VAL A 11 -13.60 2.58 21.29
N TRP A 12 -12.73 2.00 20.45
CA TRP A 12 -11.52 2.70 20.02
C TRP A 12 -11.83 3.95 19.20
N GLY A 13 -12.82 3.89 18.31
CA GLY A 13 -13.28 4.99 17.50
C GLY A 13 -13.75 6.19 18.33
N VAL A 14 -14.38 5.96 19.48
CA VAL A 14 -14.77 7.06 20.40
C VAL A 14 -13.52 7.81 20.86
N PHE A 15 -12.50 7.14 21.34
CA PHE A 15 -11.30 7.80 21.87
C PHE A 15 -10.42 8.38 20.76
N TYR A 16 -10.31 7.72 19.63
CA TYR A 16 -9.35 8.05 18.57
C TYR A 16 -9.93 8.99 17.49
N VAL A 17 -11.23 8.92 17.22
CA VAL A 17 -11.89 9.70 16.17
C VAL A 17 -12.89 10.71 16.73
N VAL A 18 -13.83 10.27 17.59
CA VAL A 18 -14.91 11.14 18.06
C VAL A 18 -14.38 12.29 18.88
N VAL A 19 -13.52 12.01 19.87
CA VAL A 19 -12.99 13.06 20.76
C VAL A 19 -12.27 14.16 19.98
N PRO A 20 -11.30 13.89 19.09
CA PRO A 20 -10.68 14.93 18.29
C PRO A 20 -11.65 15.66 17.36
N THR A 21 -12.55 14.92 16.70
CA THR A 21 -13.49 15.50 15.73
C THR A 21 -14.50 16.42 16.39
N LEU A 22 -15.12 15.99 17.47
CA LEU A 22 -16.13 16.82 18.16
C LEU A 22 -15.48 17.96 18.93
N SER A 23 -14.32 17.74 19.58
CA SER A 23 -13.62 18.83 20.25
C SER A 23 -13.22 19.94 19.28
N SER A 24 -12.84 19.63 18.04
CA SER A 24 -12.52 20.63 17.02
C SER A 24 -13.73 21.50 16.59
N VAL A 25 -14.95 21.06 16.90
CA VAL A 25 -16.18 21.79 16.56
C VAL A 25 -16.74 22.56 17.76
N PHE A 26 -16.68 21.94 18.94
CA PHE A 26 -17.33 22.52 20.15
C PHE A 26 -16.36 23.25 21.07
N LEU A 27 -15.05 23.03 20.94
CA LEU A 27 -14.02 23.67 21.75
C LEU A 27 -13.13 24.56 20.88
N THR A 28 -12.47 25.52 21.49
CA THR A 28 -11.48 26.39 20.83
C THR A 28 -10.19 25.66 20.45
N GLU A 29 -9.89 24.61 21.19
CA GLU A 29 -8.73 23.79 20.94
C GLU A 29 -9.14 22.32 20.72
N THR A 30 -8.48 21.63 19.76
CA THR A 30 -8.68 20.21 19.52
C THR A 30 -8.06 19.39 20.64
N VAL A 31 -8.88 18.59 21.32
CA VAL A 31 -8.43 17.66 22.34
C VAL A 31 -8.16 16.31 21.68
N SER A 32 -6.91 15.85 21.69
CA SER A 32 -6.55 14.49 21.30
C SER A 32 -6.00 13.73 22.50
N ILE A 33 -6.61 12.58 22.83
CA ILE A 33 -6.16 11.74 23.94
C ILE A 33 -4.81 11.09 23.60
N LEU A 34 -4.64 10.71 22.34
CA LEU A 34 -3.41 10.17 21.81
C LEU A 34 -2.95 11.01 20.61
N PRO A 35 -1.66 11.31 20.48
CA PRO A 35 -1.13 11.98 19.31
C PRO A 35 -1.38 11.16 18.02
N ILE A 36 -2.00 11.78 17.03
CA ILE A 36 -2.31 11.14 15.75
C ILE A 36 -1.24 11.54 14.72
N PRO A 37 -0.66 10.62 13.95
CA PRO A 37 -0.88 9.16 13.95
C PRO A 37 0.09 8.38 14.84
N PHE A 38 1.08 9.01 15.45
CA PHE A 38 2.11 8.37 16.25
C PHE A 38 2.70 9.32 17.31
N ILE A 39 3.29 8.73 18.34
CA ILE A 39 4.14 9.42 19.31
C ILE A 39 5.55 9.44 18.74
N ASP A 40 6.14 10.62 18.67
CA ASP A 40 7.48 10.86 18.11
C ASP A 40 8.53 10.96 19.22
N PHE A 41 9.47 10.02 19.26
CA PHE A 41 10.61 10.00 20.17
C PHE A 41 11.93 10.38 19.48
N THR A 42 11.92 10.78 18.20
CA THR A 42 13.10 11.07 17.40
C THR A 42 13.95 12.15 18.03
N VAL A 43 13.36 13.29 18.41
CA VAL A 43 14.09 14.41 19.00
C VAL A 43 14.71 14.08 20.37
N PRO A 44 13.98 13.44 21.32
CA PRO A 44 14.56 13.02 22.59
C PRO A 44 15.73 12.03 22.44
N MET A 45 15.69 11.16 21.42
CA MET A 45 16.68 10.10 21.22
C MET A 45 17.91 10.52 20.39
N LYS A 46 17.94 11.75 19.87
CA LYS A 46 18.98 12.24 18.95
C LYS A 46 20.42 12.10 19.45
N ALA A 47 20.63 12.16 20.77
CA ALA A 47 21.97 12.06 21.37
C ALA A 47 22.49 10.60 21.38
N VAL A 48 21.59 9.63 21.47
CA VAL A 48 21.93 8.19 21.53
C VAL A 48 21.83 7.56 20.15
N LEU A 49 20.84 7.95 19.37
CA LEU A 49 20.55 7.42 18.05
C LEU A 49 20.43 8.56 17.02
N PRO A 50 21.57 9.14 16.59
CA PRO A 50 21.54 10.20 15.58
C PRO A 50 20.94 9.70 14.26
N ALA A 51 20.22 10.55 13.57
CA ALA A 51 19.52 10.27 12.31
C ALA A 51 18.51 9.11 12.36
N ALA A 52 18.22 8.55 13.53
CA ALA A 52 17.22 7.50 13.69
C ALA A 52 15.80 8.09 13.75
N VAL A 53 14.87 7.45 13.10
CA VAL A 53 13.44 7.71 13.29
C VAL A 53 12.92 6.77 14.37
N VAL A 54 12.43 7.33 15.48
CA VAL A 54 11.97 6.55 16.63
C VAL A 54 10.58 7.00 17.06
N GLY A 55 9.67 6.07 17.20
CA GLY A 55 8.32 6.36 17.65
C GLY A 55 7.41 5.12 17.62
N VAL A 56 6.19 5.31 18.08
CA VAL A 56 5.16 4.24 18.14
C VAL A 56 3.85 4.79 17.59
N ALA A 57 3.25 4.06 16.66
CA ALA A 57 1.92 4.40 16.16
C ALA A 57 0.88 4.30 17.28
N THR A 58 -0.18 5.09 17.16
CA THR A 58 -1.24 5.14 18.18
C THR A 58 -2.54 4.50 17.69
N ASP A 59 -2.63 4.10 16.42
CA ASP A 59 -3.82 3.45 15.88
C ASP A 59 -3.76 1.93 16.06
N LEU A 60 -4.77 1.38 16.75
CA LEU A 60 -4.94 -0.05 17.02
C LEU A 60 -5.08 -0.88 15.72
N ILE A 61 -5.45 -0.27 14.60
CA ILE A 61 -5.58 -0.94 13.31
C ILE A 61 -4.29 -1.67 12.91
N HIS A 62 -3.12 -1.13 13.26
CA HIS A 62 -1.84 -1.75 12.95
C HIS A 62 -1.62 -3.06 13.70
N VAL A 63 -2.07 -3.15 14.94
CA VAL A 63 -2.06 -4.44 15.68
C VAL A 63 -2.95 -5.46 14.99
N LEU A 64 -4.13 -5.05 14.53
CA LEU A 64 -5.05 -5.94 13.84
C LEU A 64 -4.55 -6.33 12.44
N PHE A 65 -3.86 -5.45 11.72
CA PHE A 65 -3.16 -5.82 10.49
C PHE A 65 -2.10 -6.89 10.75
N GLY A 66 -1.34 -6.77 11.85
CA GLY A 66 -0.36 -7.76 12.25
C GLY A 66 -0.96 -9.15 12.50
N LEU A 67 -2.22 -9.23 12.97
CA LEU A 67 -2.94 -10.50 13.17
C LEU A 67 -3.29 -11.20 11.85
N VAL A 68 -3.44 -10.45 10.75
CA VAL A 68 -3.88 -10.98 9.44
C VAL A 68 -2.71 -11.19 8.49
N LEU A 69 -1.68 -10.35 8.57
CA LEU A 69 -0.52 -10.43 7.70
C LEU A 69 0.29 -11.72 7.96
N PRO A 70 0.93 -12.29 6.93
CA PRO A 70 1.79 -13.46 7.09
C PRO A 70 2.92 -13.18 8.11
N PHE A 71 3.02 -14.01 9.13
CA PHE A 71 3.95 -13.84 10.26
C PHE A 71 5.38 -13.50 9.83
N TRP A 72 5.95 -14.29 8.91
CA TRP A 72 7.33 -14.10 8.47
C TRP A 72 7.56 -12.82 7.67
N VAL A 73 6.54 -12.32 6.98
CA VAL A 73 6.61 -11.00 6.31
C VAL A 73 6.67 -9.90 7.35
N VAL A 74 5.81 -9.96 8.37
CA VAL A 74 5.82 -8.97 9.47
C VAL A 74 7.14 -8.99 10.24
N VAL A 75 7.69 -10.18 10.50
CA VAL A 75 9.03 -10.32 11.11
C VAL A 75 10.10 -9.65 10.25
N GLY A 76 10.06 -9.87 8.93
CA GLY A 76 10.99 -9.23 8.00
C GLY A 76 10.89 -7.70 8.01
N VAL A 77 9.68 -7.14 7.94
CA VAL A 77 9.43 -5.69 8.00
C VAL A 77 9.93 -5.11 9.32
N PHE A 78 9.64 -5.75 10.43
CA PHE A 78 10.08 -5.30 11.75
C PHE A 78 11.61 -5.34 11.87
N ALA A 79 12.23 -6.45 11.50
CA ALA A 79 13.69 -6.62 11.55
C ALA A 79 14.41 -5.56 10.69
N SER A 80 13.95 -5.34 9.46
CA SER A 80 14.48 -4.32 8.57
C SER A 80 14.32 -2.92 9.16
N SER A 81 13.12 -2.58 9.61
CA SER A 81 12.83 -1.25 10.14
C SER A 81 13.65 -0.94 11.41
N MET A 82 13.84 -1.94 12.29
CA MET A 82 14.69 -1.80 13.48
C MET A 82 16.17 -1.68 13.09
N LEU A 83 16.66 -2.54 12.19
CA LEU A 83 18.04 -2.49 11.73
C LEU A 83 18.38 -1.13 11.08
N VAL A 84 17.49 -0.65 10.22
CA VAL A 84 17.65 0.66 9.55
C VAL A 84 17.76 1.78 10.58
N ASN A 85 16.81 1.86 11.50
CA ASN A 85 16.72 3.01 12.40
C ASN A 85 17.67 2.92 13.61
N LEU A 86 17.85 1.73 14.20
CA LEU A 86 18.68 1.61 15.41
C LEU A 86 20.17 1.41 15.11
N VAL A 87 20.51 0.91 13.92
CA VAL A 87 21.90 0.58 13.59
C VAL A 87 22.39 1.33 12.36
N ALA A 88 21.70 1.17 11.21
CA ALA A 88 22.23 1.68 9.96
C ALA A 88 22.24 3.22 9.90
N ASN A 89 21.17 3.90 10.31
CA ASN A 89 21.12 5.36 10.28
C ASN A 89 22.20 6.02 11.16
N PRO A 90 22.40 5.64 12.44
CA PRO A 90 23.50 6.15 13.22
C PRO A 90 24.88 5.90 12.61
N VAL A 91 25.10 4.72 12.04
CA VAL A 91 26.38 4.37 11.39
C VAL A 91 26.57 5.20 10.12
N LEU A 92 25.57 5.28 9.24
CA LEU A 92 25.65 6.09 8.02
C LEU A 92 25.87 7.59 8.32
N TYR A 93 25.27 8.09 9.39
CA TYR A 93 25.53 9.46 9.86
C TYR A 93 26.95 9.64 10.34
N ALA A 94 27.49 8.69 11.12
CA ALA A 94 28.88 8.74 11.59
C ALA A 94 29.90 8.73 10.44
N TYR A 95 29.59 8.08 9.32
CA TYR A 95 30.41 8.12 8.10
C TYR A 95 30.12 9.33 7.19
N GLY A 96 29.24 10.26 7.59
CA GLY A 96 28.89 11.44 6.81
C GLY A 96 28.08 11.18 5.54
N ILE A 97 27.45 10.02 5.44
CA ILE A 97 26.59 9.67 4.30
C ILE A 97 25.23 10.37 4.41
N LEU A 98 24.65 10.42 5.62
CA LEU A 98 23.41 11.15 5.90
C LEU A 98 23.74 12.61 6.24
N HIS A 99 24.07 13.38 5.21
CA HIS A 99 24.59 14.75 5.35
C HIS A 99 23.48 15.81 5.46
N THR A 100 22.25 15.50 5.03
CA THR A 100 21.10 16.42 5.07
C THR A 100 20.41 16.42 6.45
N TRP A 101 20.66 15.39 7.26
CA TRP A 101 20.06 15.32 8.59
C TRP A 101 20.76 16.27 9.58
N GLU A 102 19.95 17.02 10.34
CA GLU A 102 20.42 17.91 11.39
C GLU A 102 19.84 17.56 12.76
N PRO A 103 20.62 17.69 13.85
CA PRO A 103 20.15 17.46 15.21
C PRO A 103 18.98 18.38 15.58
N GLY A 104 17.84 17.79 15.91
CA GLY A 104 16.59 18.51 16.23
C GLY A 104 15.46 18.30 15.23
N MET A 105 15.75 17.66 14.10
CA MET A 105 14.70 17.23 13.18
C MET A 105 13.78 16.21 13.86
N SER A 106 12.45 16.38 13.66
CA SER A 106 11.44 15.40 14.06
C SER A 106 11.39 14.21 13.09
N ALA A 107 10.55 13.21 13.36
CA ALA A 107 10.50 11.98 12.58
C ALA A 107 10.31 12.21 11.07
N ILE A 108 9.46 13.15 10.66
CA ILE A 108 9.15 13.35 9.24
C ILE A 108 10.30 13.98 8.46
N PRO A 109 10.89 15.13 8.86
CA PRO A 109 12.08 15.65 8.21
C PRO A 109 13.25 14.66 8.22
N THR A 110 13.48 13.95 9.34
CA THR A 110 14.51 12.90 9.42
C THR A 110 14.28 11.80 8.40
N GLN A 111 13.05 11.31 8.24
CA GLN A 111 12.73 10.28 7.26
C GLN A 111 12.95 10.78 5.83
N ILE A 112 12.59 12.02 5.51
CA ILE A 112 12.79 12.62 4.19
C ILE A 112 14.29 12.73 3.89
N ALA A 113 15.07 13.29 4.81
CA ALA A 113 16.51 13.45 4.69
C ALA A 113 17.21 12.11 4.42
N ASN A 114 16.99 11.13 5.30
CA ASN A 114 17.57 9.80 5.17
C ASN A 114 17.16 9.08 3.88
N THR A 115 15.90 9.27 3.46
CA THR A 115 15.39 8.67 2.22
C THR A 115 16.14 9.22 1.02
N PHE A 116 16.34 10.54 0.94
CA PHE A 116 16.99 11.16 -0.21
C PHE A 116 18.51 10.98 -0.20
N ASP A 117 19.14 11.00 0.98
CA ASP A 117 20.60 10.82 1.07
C ASP A 117 21.05 9.40 0.73
N PHE A 118 20.25 8.36 1.08
CA PHE A 118 20.69 6.97 0.94
C PHE A 118 19.56 5.96 0.59
N TRP A 119 18.47 5.93 1.39
CA TRP A 119 17.55 4.80 1.38
C TRP A 119 16.74 4.67 0.11
N LEU A 120 16.45 5.75 -0.62
CA LEU A 120 15.75 5.66 -1.90
C LEU A 120 16.56 4.85 -2.91
N SER A 121 17.84 5.17 -3.09
CA SER A 121 18.73 4.48 -4.02
C SER A 121 18.97 3.03 -3.59
N PHE A 122 19.21 2.80 -2.30
CA PHE A 122 19.41 1.47 -1.75
C PHE A 122 18.17 0.57 -1.94
N SER A 123 16.97 1.11 -1.69
CA SER A 123 15.70 0.40 -1.86
C SER A 123 15.42 0.04 -3.31
N LEU A 124 15.81 0.90 -4.27
CA LEU A 124 15.74 0.59 -5.69
C LEU A 124 16.55 -0.66 -6.04
N GLY A 125 17.75 -0.82 -5.46
CA GLY A 125 18.56 -2.03 -5.62
C GLY A 125 17.84 -3.28 -5.11
N GLY A 126 17.23 -3.21 -3.93
CA GLY A 126 16.40 -4.28 -3.38
C GLY A 126 15.18 -4.60 -4.25
N ALA A 127 14.52 -3.57 -4.78
CA ALA A 127 13.40 -3.71 -5.68
C ALA A 127 13.76 -4.45 -6.99
N ILE A 128 14.95 -4.20 -7.53
CA ILE A 128 15.46 -4.91 -8.71
C ILE A 128 15.60 -6.41 -8.41
N VAL A 129 16.15 -6.79 -7.25
CA VAL A 129 16.24 -8.20 -6.85
C VAL A 129 14.86 -8.83 -6.79
N VAL A 130 13.89 -8.18 -6.14
CA VAL A 130 12.50 -8.67 -6.06
C VAL A 130 11.90 -8.81 -7.46
N ALA A 131 12.12 -7.85 -8.36
CA ALA A 131 11.63 -7.90 -9.73
C ALA A 131 12.23 -9.07 -10.52
N VAL A 132 13.56 -9.24 -10.49
CA VAL A 132 14.25 -10.36 -11.16
C VAL A 132 13.72 -11.71 -10.67
N MET A 133 13.50 -11.84 -9.37
CA MET A 133 12.96 -13.05 -8.77
C MET A 133 11.50 -13.30 -9.15
N GLY A 134 10.71 -12.23 -9.18
CA GLY A 134 9.33 -12.29 -9.65
C GLY A 134 9.26 -12.76 -11.11
N PHE A 135 10.08 -12.18 -11.99
CA PHE A 135 10.17 -12.60 -13.40
C PHE A 135 10.67 -14.04 -13.56
N TRP A 136 11.67 -14.45 -12.77
CA TRP A 136 12.17 -15.83 -12.77
C TRP A 136 11.07 -16.82 -12.37
N THR A 137 10.35 -16.52 -11.31
CA THR A 137 9.24 -17.34 -10.82
C THR A 137 8.10 -17.38 -11.85
N ALA A 138 7.72 -16.25 -12.41
CA ALA A 138 6.72 -16.15 -13.46
C ALA A 138 7.13 -16.94 -14.71
N GLY A 139 8.39 -16.83 -15.15
CA GLY A 139 8.92 -17.58 -16.28
C GLY A 139 8.84 -19.09 -16.07
N LYS A 140 9.26 -19.59 -14.91
CA LYS A 140 9.11 -21.02 -14.55
C LYS A 140 7.66 -21.48 -14.58
N ILE A 141 6.74 -20.68 -14.07
CA ILE A 141 5.31 -20.99 -14.04
C ILE A 141 4.74 -21.02 -15.47
N LEU A 142 5.07 -20.05 -16.31
CA LEU A 142 4.62 -19.99 -17.70
C LEU A 142 5.14 -21.18 -18.50
N ILE A 143 6.41 -21.54 -18.32
CA ILE A 143 7.02 -22.72 -18.97
C ILE A 143 6.33 -24.01 -18.47
N ALA A 144 6.05 -24.14 -17.17
CA ALA A 144 5.36 -25.30 -16.62
C ALA A 144 3.95 -25.45 -17.19
N VAL A 145 3.22 -24.35 -17.32
CA VAL A 145 1.87 -24.32 -17.94
C VAL A 145 1.93 -24.66 -19.43
N ALA A 146 2.92 -24.12 -20.15
CA ALA A 146 3.08 -24.45 -21.57
C ALA A 146 3.45 -25.91 -21.81
N LYS A 147 4.10 -26.57 -20.84
CA LYS A 147 4.46 -28.00 -20.89
C LYS A 147 3.36 -28.92 -20.34
N ASP A 148 2.43 -28.39 -19.57
CA ASP A 148 1.34 -29.20 -18.99
C ASP A 148 0.25 -29.47 -20.05
N HIS A 149 0.51 -30.50 -20.86
CA HIS A 149 -0.44 -31.03 -21.84
C HIS A 149 -1.47 -31.93 -21.16
N ARG A 150 -2.04 -31.50 -20.02
CA ARG A 150 -3.17 -32.25 -19.48
C ARG A 150 -4.32 -32.21 -20.49
N PRO A 151 -4.92 -33.36 -20.84
CA PRO A 151 -6.16 -33.35 -21.57
C PRO A 151 -7.12 -32.44 -20.80
N LYS A 152 -7.82 -31.56 -21.51
CA LYS A 152 -8.94 -30.85 -20.92
C LYS A 152 -9.78 -31.91 -20.23
N ASP A 153 -9.98 -31.81 -18.91
CA ASP A 153 -10.97 -32.61 -18.23
C ASP A 153 -12.27 -32.40 -18.99
N GLU A 154 -12.66 -33.37 -19.80
CA GLU A 154 -13.95 -33.33 -20.53
C GLU A 154 -15.14 -33.27 -19.56
N ASP A 155 -14.91 -33.69 -18.31
CA ASP A 155 -15.85 -33.61 -17.19
C ASP A 155 -15.77 -32.28 -16.42
N ALA A 156 -14.84 -31.39 -16.71
CA ALA A 156 -14.87 -30.06 -16.11
C ALA A 156 -16.16 -29.37 -16.57
N PRO A 157 -17.05 -28.97 -15.64
CA PRO A 157 -18.29 -28.32 -16.04
C PRO A 157 -17.93 -27.09 -16.86
N GLY A 158 -18.22 -27.14 -18.16
CA GLY A 158 -18.03 -26.01 -19.06
C GLY A 158 -18.75 -24.78 -18.53
N PRO A 159 -18.42 -23.58 -19.01
CA PRO A 159 -19.04 -22.35 -18.54
C PRO A 159 -20.56 -22.53 -18.50
N SER A 160 -21.12 -22.52 -17.30
CA SER A 160 -22.54 -22.79 -17.10
C SER A 160 -23.33 -21.65 -17.74
N ARG A 161 -23.87 -21.87 -18.91
CA ARG A 161 -24.76 -20.91 -19.59
C ARG A 161 -25.92 -20.47 -18.71
N ALA A 162 -26.37 -21.34 -17.80
CA ALA A 162 -27.41 -21.03 -16.83
C ALA A 162 -27.01 -19.94 -15.84
N ARG A 163 -25.69 -19.78 -15.55
CA ARG A 163 -25.15 -18.74 -14.67
C ARG A 163 -24.84 -17.44 -15.40
N GLY A 164 -24.90 -17.44 -16.75
CA GLY A 164 -24.58 -16.27 -17.56
C GLY A 164 -23.10 -15.96 -17.67
N ASP A 165 -22.23 -16.97 -17.53
CA ASP A 165 -20.79 -16.82 -17.66
C ASP A 165 -20.43 -16.36 -19.09
N ILE A 166 -19.47 -15.44 -19.17
CA ILE A 166 -19.02 -14.87 -20.44
C ILE A 166 -18.07 -15.85 -21.14
N ARG A 167 -18.19 -15.96 -22.47
CA ARG A 167 -17.25 -16.74 -23.28
C ARG A 167 -15.86 -16.11 -23.21
N ILE A 168 -14.81 -16.93 -23.14
CA ILE A 168 -13.41 -16.48 -23.10
C ILE A 168 -13.09 -15.50 -24.23
N VAL A 169 -13.55 -15.77 -25.45
CA VAL A 169 -13.33 -14.88 -26.60
C VAL A 169 -13.95 -13.50 -26.38
N SER A 170 -15.17 -13.45 -25.82
CA SER A 170 -15.83 -12.17 -25.50
C SER A 170 -15.12 -11.45 -24.37
N ALA A 171 -14.64 -12.17 -23.35
CA ALA A 171 -13.87 -11.59 -22.26
C ALA A 171 -12.53 -10.98 -22.75
N LEU A 172 -11.82 -11.72 -23.62
CA LEU A 172 -10.60 -11.21 -24.25
C LEU A 172 -10.85 -10.00 -25.15
N GLY A 173 -11.97 -10.01 -25.89
CA GLY A 173 -12.37 -8.85 -26.70
C GLY A 173 -12.66 -7.60 -25.86
N ILE A 174 -13.40 -7.74 -24.76
CA ILE A 174 -13.68 -6.64 -23.83
C ILE A 174 -12.39 -6.15 -23.18
N TRP A 175 -11.52 -7.06 -22.73
CA TRP A 175 -10.23 -6.69 -22.16
C TRP A 175 -9.36 -5.94 -23.17
N ALA A 176 -9.24 -6.42 -24.40
CA ALA A 176 -8.45 -5.77 -25.43
C ALA A 176 -9.00 -4.39 -25.79
N ALA A 177 -10.32 -4.26 -25.94
CA ALA A 177 -10.98 -3.00 -26.24
C ALA A 177 -10.81 -1.98 -25.10
N SER A 178 -10.99 -2.40 -23.83
CA SER A 178 -10.80 -1.53 -22.67
C SER A 178 -9.33 -1.10 -22.50
N THR A 179 -8.39 -2.00 -22.69
CA THR A 179 -6.95 -1.70 -22.64
C THR A 179 -6.56 -0.70 -23.74
N LEU A 180 -7.06 -0.91 -24.95
CA LEU A 180 -6.86 0.05 -26.05
C LEU A 180 -7.47 1.41 -25.71
N GLY A 181 -8.64 1.43 -25.07
CA GLY A 181 -9.27 2.66 -24.58
C GLY A 181 -8.36 3.42 -23.59
N PHE A 182 -7.72 2.71 -22.64
CA PHE A 182 -6.73 3.32 -21.73
C PHE A 182 -5.51 3.86 -22.50
N VAL A 183 -4.95 3.11 -23.44
CA VAL A 183 -3.81 3.55 -24.26
C VAL A 183 -4.16 4.81 -25.06
N LEU A 184 -5.33 4.83 -25.71
CA LEU A 184 -5.79 5.99 -26.46
C LEU A 184 -6.05 7.21 -25.56
N MET A 185 -6.64 6.97 -24.37
CA MET A 185 -6.88 8.04 -23.40
C MET A 185 -5.57 8.66 -22.91
N VAL A 186 -4.56 7.86 -22.56
CA VAL A 186 -3.24 8.36 -22.17
C VAL A 186 -2.58 9.11 -23.34
N TYR A 187 -2.64 8.57 -24.55
CA TYR A 187 -2.12 9.22 -25.76
C TYR A 187 -2.79 10.59 -26.01
N TYR A 188 -4.09 10.69 -25.80
CA TYR A 188 -4.82 11.96 -25.95
C TYR A 188 -4.49 12.97 -24.84
N LEU A 189 -4.37 12.50 -23.58
CA LEU A 189 -4.07 13.37 -22.44
C LEU A 189 -2.60 13.82 -22.39
N VAL A 190 -1.68 12.96 -22.84
CA VAL A 190 -0.24 13.19 -22.79
C VAL A 190 0.39 12.74 -24.12
N PRO A 191 0.22 13.53 -25.21
CA PRO A 191 0.65 13.14 -26.56
C PRO A 191 2.16 12.89 -26.68
N ASP A 192 2.97 13.62 -25.92
CA ASP A 192 4.43 13.53 -25.94
C ASP A 192 4.99 12.30 -25.22
N PHE A 193 4.15 11.57 -24.49
CA PHE A 193 4.58 10.34 -23.80
C PHE A 193 4.60 9.16 -24.78
N PRO A 194 5.66 8.33 -24.77
CA PRO A 194 5.76 7.17 -25.65
C PRO A 194 4.59 6.18 -25.44
N TRP A 195 3.62 6.18 -26.34
CA TRP A 195 2.40 5.37 -26.27
C TRP A 195 2.67 3.87 -26.14
N TRP A 196 3.80 3.39 -26.71
CA TRP A 196 4.19 1.98 -26.65
C TRP A 196 4.49 1.51 -25.22
N ILE A 197 4.96 2.38 -24.32
CA ILE A 197 5.15 2.07 -22.90
C ILE A 197 3.79 1.78 -22.25
N THR A 198 2.80 2.62 -22.52
CA THR A 198 1.42 2.43 -22.03
C THR A 198 0.82 1.14 -22.60
N ALA A 199 1.08 0.83 -23.87
CA ALA A 199 0.64 -0.40 -24.51
C ALA A 199 1.31 -1.64 -23.87
N ILE A 200 2.62 -1.60 -23.59
CA ILE A 200 3.32 -2.68 -22.88
C ILE A 200 2.72 -2.88 -21.49
N PHE A 201 2.45 -1.82 -20.74
CA PHE A 201 1.84 -1.95 -19.43
C PHE A 201 0.44 -2.59 -19.50
N GLY A 202 -0.39 -2.17 -20.43
CA GLY A 202 -1.75 -2.68 -20.57
C GLY A 202 -1.82 -4.10 -21.13
N PHE A 203 -1.15 -4.36 -22.25
CA PHE A 203 -1.27 -5.62 -22.99
C PHE A 203 -0.33 -6.73 -22.52
N LEU A 204 0.82 -6.39 -21.95
CA LEU A 204 1.81 -7.39 -21.53
C LEU A 204 1.94 -7.45 -20.02
N TRP A 205 2.23 -6.34 -19.36
CA TRP A 205 2.52 -6.29 -17.94
C TRP A 205 1.30 -6.63 -17.08
N THR A 206 0.18 -5.95 -17.28
CA THR A 206 -1.06 -6.14 -16.48
C THR A 206 -1.56 -7.60 -16.49
N PRO A 207 -1.63 -8.32 -17.63
CA PRO A 207 -1.98 -9.74 -17.64
C PRO A 207 -0.99 -10.61 -16.88
N ILE A 208 0.32 -10.42 -17.10
CA ILE A 208 1.37 -11.19 -16.41
C ILE A 208 1.29 -10.96 -14.91
N TYR A 209 1.20 -9.70 -14.49
CA TYR A 209 1.14 -9.32 -13.09
C TYR A 209 -0.13 -9.84 -12.40
N SER A 210 -1.27 -9.78 -13.09
CA SER A 210 -2.53 -10.35 -12.61
C SER A 210 -2.47 -11.87 -12.49
N TYR A 211 -1.85 -12.56 -13.46
CA TYR A 211 -1.66 -14.01 -13.42
C TYR A 211 -0.77 -14.42 -12.24
N ILE A 212 0.35 -13.72 -12.02
CA ILE A 212 1.23 -13.94 -10.87
C ILE A 212 0.44 -13.78 -9.57
N GLY A 213 -0.31 -12.69 -9.43
CA GLY A 213 -1.13 -12.41 -8.26
C GLY A 213 -2.17 -13.50 -7.99
N THR A 214 -2.91 -13.93 -9.01
CA THR A 214 -3.89 -15.03 -8.91
C THR A 214 -3.25 -16.32 -8.43
N ARG A 215 -2.09 -16.66 -9.00
CA ARG A 215 -1.37 -17.88 -8.62
C ARG A 215 -0.84 -17.82 -7.19
N MET A 216 -0.34 -16.68 -6.77
CA MET A 216 0.10 -16.48 -5.38
C MET A 216 -1.06 -16.63 -4.39
N ILE A 217 -2.23 -16.06 -4.71
CA ILE A 217 -3.44 -16.25 -3.89
C ILE A 217 -3.81 -17.74 -3.79
N GLY A 218 -3.78 -18.46 -4.91
CA GLY A 218 -4.06 -19.89 -4.92
C GLY A 218 -3.08 -20.74 -4.10
N LEU A 219 -1.81 -20.33 -4.02
CA LEU A 219 -0.78 -21.04 -3.27
C LEU A 219 -0.72 -20.65 -1.79
N THR A 220 -0.97 -19.38 -1.47
CA THR A 220 -0.76 -18.82 -0.12
C THR A 220 -2.06 -18.52 0.61
N GLY A 221 -3.18 -18.53 -0.09
CA GLY A 221 -4.47 -18.10 0.47
C GLY A 221 -4.55 -16.59 0.77
N SER A 222 -3.48 -15.84 0.46
CA SER A 222 -3.37 -14.42 0.77
C SER A 222 -3.39 -13.58 -0.51
N PRO A 223 -4.11 -12.43 -0.53
CA PRO A 223 -4.10 -11.50 -1.65
C PRO A 223 -2.77 -10.74 -1.82
N GLN A 224 -1.80 -10.95 -0.95
CA GLN A 224 -0.49 -10.31 -1.05
C GLN A 224 0.30 -10.97 -2.19
N GLY A 225 0.16 -10.40 -3.38
CA GLY A 225 0.95 -10.77 -4.54
C GLY A 225 2.39 -10.26 -4.44
N VAL A 226 3.24 -10.75 -5.33
CA VAL A 226 4.56 -10.16 -5.56
C VAL A 226 4.35 -8.71 -5.98
N THR A 227 4.93 -7.78 -5.24
CA THR A 227 4.93 -6.37 -5.60
C THR A 227 6.20 -6.05 -6.38
N PHE A 228 6.07 -5.17 -7.36
CA PHE A 228 7.20 -4.65 -8.12
C PHE A 228 7.32 -3.16 -7.83
N PRO A 229 7.97 -2.80 -6.71
CA PRO A 229 8.08 -1.41 -6.32
C PRO A 229 8.89 -0.61 -7.36
N TYR A 230 8.50 0.64 -7.54
CA TYR A 230 9.16 1.61 -8.43
C TYR A 230 9.18 1.26 -9.93
N LEU A 231 8.46 0.25 -10.39
CA LEU A 231 8.43 -0.10 -11.82
C LEU A 231 7.84 1.04 -12.67
N ARG A 232 6.75 1.65 -12.21
CA ARG A 232 6.11 2.78 -12.87
C ARG A 232 7.05 3.99 -12.90
N GLU A 233 7.61 4.32 -11.75
CA GLU A 233 8.52 5.45 -11.55
C GLU A 233 9.77 5.31 -12.44
N ALA A 234 10.40 4.14 -12.43
CA ALA A 234 11.54 3.85 -13.29
C ALA A 234 11.19 3.95 -14.78
N SER A 235 10.05 3.41 -15.20
CA SER A 235 9.61 3.46 -16.59
C SER A 235 9.34 4.88 -17.07
N PHE A 236 8.73 5.72 -16.24
CA PHE A 236 8.48 7.12 -16.60
C PHE A 236 9.78 7.92 -16.66
N PHE A 237 10.68 7.72 -15.70
CA PHE A 237 11.99 8.37 -15.70
C PHE A 237 12.83 7.98 -16.92
N LEU A 238 12.89 6.69 -17.26
CA LEU A 238 13.69 6.16 -18.37
C LEU A 238 13.04 6.37 -19.74
N SER A 239 11.77 6.79 -19.80
CA SER A 239 11.04 7.02 -21.06
C SER A 239 11.59 8.20 -21.87
N GLY A 240 12.37 9.08 -21.24
CA GLY A 240 12.81 10.33 -21.84
C GLY A 240 11.71 11.39 -21.98
N TYR A 241 10.51 11.14 -21.45
CA TYR A 241 9.40 12.11 -21.45
C TYR A 241 9.74 13.34 -20.61
N GLN A 242 9.39 14.52 -21.13
CA GLN A 242 9.62 15.80 -20.46
C GLN A 242 8.29 16.46 -20.10
N GLY A 243 7.85 16.25 -18.87
CA GLY A 243 6.61 16.82 -18.36
C GLY A 243 6.11 16.13 -17.09
N ALA A 244 5.20 16.75 -16.35
CA ALA A 244 4.60 16.18 -15.15
C ALA A 244 3.27 15.47 -15.43
N ALA A 245 2.64 15.65 -16.59
CA ALA A 245 1.28 15.19 -16.87
C ALA A 245 1.13 13.67 -16.77
N ILE A 246 2.16 12.89 -17.14
CA ILE A 246 2.13 11.43 -17.09
C ILE A 246 1.93 10.87 -15.65
N TRP A 247 2.37 11.62 -14.63
CA TRP A 247 2.21 11.23 -13.23
C TRP A 247 0.75 11.23 -12.76
N PHE A 248 -0.10 11.95 -13.47
CA PHE A 248 -1.53 12.10 -13.21
C PHE A 248 -2.39 11.38 -14.25
N ALA A 249 -1.77 10.82 -15.31
CA ALA A 249 -2.49 10.10 -16.36
C ALA A 249 -2.87 8.66 -15.90
N PRO A 250 -3.99 8.11 -16.39
CA PRO A 250 -4.47 6.79 -16.03
C PRO A 250 -3.72 5.69 -16.79
N VAL A 251 -2.43 5.49 -16.49
CA VAL A 251 -1.63 4.43 -17.10
C VAL A 251 -2.11 3.06 -16.60
N PRO A 252 -2.34 2.07 -17.48
CA PRO A 252 -2.92 0.78 -17.13
C PRO A 252 -1.90 -0.16 -16.48
N ILE A 253 -1.51 0.12 -15.23
CA ILE A 253 -0.64 -0.72 -14.40
C ILE A 253 -1.49 -1.28 -13.28
N PHE A 254 -2.23 -2.36 -13.57
CA PHE A 254 -3.17 -2.95 -12.64
C PHE A 254 -2.79 -4.39 -12.27
N GLN A 255 -3.21 -4.81 -11.09
CA GLN A 255 -3.11 -6.19 -10.65
C GLN A 255 -4.51 -6.68 -10.26
N TRP A 256 -5.09 -7.51 -11.11
CA TRP A 256 -6.45 -8.05 -10.96
C TRP A 256 -6.48 -9.45 -10.32
N GLY A 257 -5.34 -9.88 -9.76
CA GLY A 257 -5.22 -11.24 -9.22
C GLY A 257 -6.22 -11.57 -8.13
N TYR A 258 -6.55 -10.59 -7.29
CA TYR A 258 -7.53 -10.77 -6.21
C TYR A 258 -8.98 -10.95 -6.72
N GLU A 259 -9.31 -10.47 -7.91
CA GLU A 259 -10.62 -10.69 -8.53
C GLU A 259 -10.92 -12.18 -8.73
N ALA A 260 -9.90 -12.99 -8.96
CA ALA A 260 -10.07 -14.44 -9.06
C ALA A 260 -10.68 -15.04 -7.78
N GLN A 261 -10.32 -14.49 -6.60
CA GLN A 261 -10.90 -14.89 -5.33
C GLN A 261 -12.38 -14.49 -5.25
N ILE A 262 -12.72 -13.27 -5.70
CA ILE A 262 -14.10 -12.79 -5.77
C ILE A 262 -14.90 -13.69 -6.71
N PHE A 263 -14.40 -14.00 -7.92
CA PHE A 263 -15.06 -14.91 -8.85
C PHE A 263 -15.28 -16.30 -8.26
N LYS A 264 -14.33 -16.82 -7.48
CA LYS A 264 -14.51 -18.10 -6.79
C LYS A 264 -15.58 -18.04 -5.71
N GLN A 265 -15.67 -16.97 -4.95
CA GLN A 265 -16.75 -16.76 -3.98
C GLN A 265 -18.12 -16.70 -4.66
N LEU A 266 -18.22 -16.03 -5.81
CA LEU A 266 -19.45 -15.94 -6.59
C LEU A 266 -19.87 -17.30 -7.15
N GLU A 267 -18.91 -18.11 -7.57
CA GLU A 267 -19.15 -19.50 -7.98
C GLU A 267 -19.73 -20.31 -6.82
N LEU A 268 -19.13 -20.24 -5.65
CA LEU A 268 -19.56 -20.94 -4.44
C LEU A 268 -20.94 -20.48 -3.94
N THR A 269 -21.25 -19.20 -4.08
CA THR A 269 -22.56 -18.63 -3.71
C THR A 269 -23.61 -18.75 -4.82
N ARG A 270 -23.26 -19.35 -5.96
CA ARG A 270 -24.13 -19.51 -7.14
C ARG A 270 -24.73 -18.20 -7.66
N THR A 271 -24.00 -17.10 -7.49
CA THR A 271 -24.40 -15.77 -7.96
C THR A 271 -24.17 -15.65 -9.47
N SER A 272 -25.12 -15.09 -10.22
CA SER A 272 -24.98 -14.91 -11.67
C SER A 272 -23.97 -13.79 -11.99
N PHE A 273 -23.22 -13.97 -13.07
CA PHE A 273 -22.25 -12.96 -13.54
C PHE A 273 -22.95 -11.63 -13.89
N GLY A 274 -24.12 -11.68 -14.52
CA GLY A 274 -24.89 -10.47 -14.84
C GLY A 274 -25.31 -9.66 -13.62
N SER A 275 -25.57 -10.30 -12.48
CA SER A 275 -25.88 -9.60 -11.22
C SER A 275 -24.68 -8.81 -10.70
N ILE A 276 -23.45 -9.35 -10.86
CA ILE A 276 -22.22 -8.66 -10.44
C ILE A 276 -21.97 -7.43 -11.30
N VAL A 277 -22.08 -7.58 -12.62
CA VAL A 277 -21.91 -6.46 -13.54
C VAL A 277 -22.88 -5.32 -13.21
N LYS A 278 -24.16 -5.66 -12.97
CA LYS A 278 -25.17 -4.66 -12.56
C LYS A 278 -24.84 -4.03 -11.21
N MET A 279 -24.45 -4.85 -10.23
CA MET A 279 -24.04 -4.37 -8.90
C MET A 279 -22.84 -3.43 -9.00
N THR A 280 -21.80 -3.84 -9.72
CA THR A 280 -20.57 -3.03 -9.88
C THR A 280 -20.87 -1.71 -10.60
N ALA A 281 -21.68 -1.74 -11.67
CA ALA A 281 -22.07 -0.54 -12.39
C ALA A 281 -22.87 0.43 -11.49
N LEU A 282 -23.84 -0.07 -10.73
CA LEU A 282 -24.62 0.75 -9.81
C LEU A 282 -23.73 1.30 -8.69
N THR A 283 -22.90 0.45 -8.08
CA THR A 283 -21.96 0.86 -7.03
C THR A 283 -21.00 1.94 -7.52
N LEU A 284 -20.50 1.83 -8.76
CA LEU A 284 -19.62 2.84 -9.36
C LEU A 284 -20.28 4.21 -9.45
N VAL A 285 -21.51 4.26 -9.96
CA VAL A 285 -22.29 5.51 -10.07
C VAL A 285 -22.52 6.12 -8.69
N VAL A 286 -23.01 5.31 -7.74
CA VAL A 286 -23.27 5.78 -6.36
C VAL A 286 -21.96 6.25 -5.71
N MET A 287 -20.87 5.51 -5.87
CA MET A 287 -19.56 5.86 -5.32
C MET A 287 -19.06 7.18 -5.88
N PHE A 288 -19.15 7.43 -7.19
CA PHE A 288 -18.72 8.70 -7.78
C PHE A 288 -19.55 9.87 -7.24
N VAL A 289 -20.87 9.76 -7.26
CA VAL A 289 -21.76 10.83 -6.77
C VAL A 289 -21.47 11.13 -5.29
N CYS A 290 -21.43 10.10 -4.45
CA CYS A 290 -21.15 10.25 -3.02
C CYS A 290 -19.74 10.82 -2.77
N SER A 291 -18.74 10.36 -3.54
CA SER A 291 -17.35 10.84 -3.40
C SER A 291 -17.25 12.34 -3.73
N PHE A 292 -17.84 12.79 -4.83
CA PHE A 292 -17.80 14.22 -5.19
C PHE A 292 -18.49 15.09 -4.15
N LEU A 293 -19.67 14.66 -3.66
CA LEU A 293 -20.37 15.38 -2.59
C LEU A 293 -19.54 15.42 -1.30
N PHE A 294 -19.00 14.27 -0.90
CA PHE A 294 -18.23 14.16 0.34
C PHE A 294 -16.92 14.96 0.28
N TRP A 295 -16.18 14.87 -0.82
CA TRP A 295 -14.97 15.68 -1.02
C TRP A 295 -15.27 17.17 -1.01
N SER A 296 -16.34 17.60 -1.68
CA SER A 296 -16.76 19.00 -1.66
C SER A 296 -17.04 19.50 -0.24
N LEU A 297 -17.66 18.65 0.61
CA LEU A 297 -17.90 18.97 2.02
C LEU A 297 -16.59 19.05 2.82
N ILE A 298 -15.70 18.06 2.66
CA ILE A 298 -14.39 18.06 3.35
C ILE A 298 -13.60 19.33 3.05
N TRP A 299 -13.51 19.73 1.77
CA TRP A 299 -12.80 20.94 1.37
C TRP A 299 -13.43 22.22 1.92
N LYS A 300 -14.75 22.23 2.15
CA LYS A 300 -15.45 23.37 2.77
C LYS A 300 -15.29 23.44 4.29
N LEU A 301 -15.03 22.33 4.96
CA LEU A 301 -14.88 22.27 6.42
C LEU A 301 -13.63 22.98 6.93
N GLY A 302 -12.57 22.99 6.16
CA GLY A 302 -11.33 23.66 6.52
C GLY A 302 -10.23 23.42 5.50
N PRO A 303 -9.15 24.22 5.54
CA PRO A 303 -8.00 24.03 4.65
C PRO A 303 -7.31 22.69 4.92
N ILE A 304 -6.78 22.09 3.86
CA ILE A 304 -6.01 20.85 3.93
C ILE A 304 -4.58 21.16 3.44
N PRO A 305 -3.54 20.91 4.26
CA PRO A 305 -3.51 20.35 5.62
C PRO A 305 -3.85 21.38 6.72
N SER A 306 -4.49 20.93 7.81
CA SER A 306 -4.75 21.77 8.99
C SER A 306 -4.99 20.91 10.23
N SER A 307 -5.11 21.54 11.40
CA SER A 307 -5.42 20.87 12.66
C SER A 307 -6.77 20.16 12.68
N ALA A 308 -7.70 20.53 11.77
CA ALA A 308 -8.95 19.78 11.56
C ALA A 308 -8.70 18.35 11.03
N TYR A 309 -7.54 18.12 10.43
CA TYR A 309 -7.14 16.83 9.87
C TYR A 309 -5.76 16.39 10.40
N PRO A 310 -5.65 15.93 11.67
CA PRO A 310 -4.38 15.75 12.36
C PRO A 310 -3.43 14.77 11.66
N PHE A 311 -3.96 13.69 11.10
CA PHE A 311 -3.19 12.73 10.33
C PHE A 311 -2.57 13.39 9.08
N VAL A 312 -3.41 14.09 8.31
CA VAL A 312 -2.97 14.74 7.07
C VAL A 312 -1.99 15.86 7.40
N GLN A 313 -2.28 16.68 8.42
CA GLN A 313 -1.38 17.74 8.85
C GLN A 313 0.03 17.23 9.14
N LYS A 314 0.15 16.10 9.82
CA LYS A 314 1.44 15.50 10.17
C LYS A 314 2.12 14.81 9.00
N MET A 315 1.39 14.04 8.20
CA MET A 315 1.97 13.21 7.12
C MET A 315 2.10 13.94 5.78
N TRP A 316 1.41 15.06 5.59
CA TRP A 316 1.42 15.83 4.35
C TRP A 316 2.83 16.18 3.83
N PRO A 317 3.74 16.70 4.66
CA PRO A 317 5.07 17.08 4.18
C PRO A 317 5.80 15.90 3.53
N PHE A 318 5.69 14.69 4.12
CA PHE A 318 6.31 13.49 3.57
C PHE A 318 5.70 13.09 2.22
N HIS A 319 4.38 12.94 2.17
CA HIS A 319 3.71 12.51 0.94
C HIS A 319 3.83 13.53 -0.18
N ALA A 320 3.66 14.82 0.13
CA ALA A 320 3.79 15.90 -0.85
C ALA A 320 5.23 16.00 -1.40
N THR A 321 6.24 15.86 -0.54
CA THR A 321 7.65 15.89 -0.98
C THR A 321 7.97 14.70 -1.88
N MET A 322 7.55 13.50 -1.53
CA MET A 322 7.77 12.30 -2.35
C MET A 322 7.04 12.40 -3.70
N GLN A 323 5.79 12.86 -3.71
CA GLN A 323 5.04 13.03 -4.94
C GLN A 323 5.65 14.13 -5.82
N ALA A 324 6.07 15.26 -5.22
CA ALA A 324 6.72 16.34 -5.93
C ALA A 324 8.08 15.90 -6.49
N PHE A 325 8.85 15.11 -5.76
CA PHE A 325 10.12 14.55 -6.23
C PHE A 325 9.90 13.72 -7.51
N TRP A 326 8.97 12.77 -7.47
CA TRP A 326 8.68 11.94 -8.64
C TRP A 326 8.11 12.77 -9.80
N ALA A 327 7.17 13.67 -9.56
CA ALA A 327 6.61 14.53 -10.61
C ALA A 327 7.68 15.45 -11.25
N LYS A 328 8.65 15.91 -10.47
CA LYS A 328 9.78 16.70 -10.99
C LYS A 328 10.83 15.86 -11.71
N SER A 329 10.87 14.56 -11.51
CA SER A 329 11.87 13.67 -12.12
C SER A 329 11.86 13.69 -13.65
N THR A 330 10.71 13.99 -14.24
CA THR A 330 10.51 14.08 -15.68
C THR A 330 10.49 15.52 -16.21
N LEU A 331 10.70 16.53 -15.34
CA LEU A 331 10.79 17.92 -15.81
C LEU A 331 12.20 18.26 -16.30
N PRO A 332 12.33 19.05 -17.40
CA PRO A 332 13.64 19.49 -17.88
C PRO A 332 14.33 20.45 -16.91
N GLY A 333 15.66 20.44 -16.90
CA GLY A 333 16.48 21.36 -16.08
C GLY A 333 16.65 20.93 -14.62
N ALA A 334 16.35 21.81 -13.67
CA ALA A 334 16.63 21.58 -12.24
C ALA A 334 15.93 20.32 -11.67
N GLY A 335 14.81 19.91 -12.23
CA GLY A 335 14.10 18.70 -11.81
C GLY A 335 14.88 17.42 -12.08
N SER A 336 15.41 17.27 -13.29
CA SER A 336 16.22 16.10 -13.66
C SER A 336 17.58 16.08 -12.94
N SER A 337 18.18 17.24 -12.67
CA SER A 337 19.44 17.34 -11.93
C SER A 337 19.28 16.92 -10.45
N LEU A 338 18.16 17.25 -9.81
CA LEU A 338 17.86 16.81 -8.44
C LEU A 338 17.73 15.29 -8.36
N VAL A 339 17.06 14.68 -9.35
CA VAL A 339 16.90 13.22 -9.37
C VAL A 339 18.24 12.52 -9.56
N THR A 340 19.11 13.03 -10.45
CA THR A 340 20.43 12.45 -10.67
C THR A 340 21.37 12.64 -9.48
N GLN A 341 21.15 13.65 -8.62
CA GLN A 341 21.88 13.81 -7.37
C GLN A 341 21.39 12.85 -6.28
N ILE A 342 20.09 12.61 -6.21
CA ILE A 342 19.46 11.75 -5.19
C ILE A 342 19.56 10.27 -5.56
N ILE A 343 19.33 9.92 -6.84
CA ILE A 343 19.44 8.55 -7.33
C ILE A 343 20.91 8.27 -7.68
N ARG A 344 21.59 7.59 -6.78
CA ARG A 344 23.00 7.23 -6.90
C ARG A 344 23.18 5.77 -7.25
N TRP A 345 23.85 5.51 -8.38
CA TRP A 345 24.06 4.15 -8.91
C TRP A 345 24.91 3.28 -8.00
N ASP A 346 25.89 3.87 -7.28
CA ASP A 346 26.69 3.19 -6.27
C ASP A 346 25.81 2.60 -5.15
N TYR A 347 24.87 3.37 -4.62
CA TYR A 347 23.95 2.91 -3.57
C TYR A 347 22.93 1.91 -4.10
N ILE A 348 22.48 2.02 -5.36
CA ILE A 348 21.66 1.02 -6.01
C ILE A 348 22.43 -0.31 -6.11
N GLY A 349 23.72 -0.26 -6.53
CA GLY A 349 24.58 -1.45 -6.60
C GLY A 349 24.78 -2.10 -5.23
N ILE A 350 25.01 -1.33 -4.17
CA ILE A 350 25.11 -1.83 -2.80
C ILE A 350 23.79 -2.47 -2.35
N GLY A 351 22.65 -1.83 -2.62
CA GLY A 351 21.32 -2.36 -2.30
C GLY A 351 21.01 -3.67 -3.03
N LEU A 352 21.39 -3.77 -4.31
CA LEU A 352 21.27 -4.98 -5.11
C LEU A 352 22.14 -6.11 -4.55
N ALA A 353 23.42 -5.83 -4.27
CA ALA A 353 24.35 -6.82 -3.73
C ALA A 353 23.90 -7.31 -2.34
N PHE A 354 23.51 -6.39 -1.46
CA PHE A 354 23.02 -6.73 -0.12
C PHE A 354 21.74 -7.57 -0.18
N SER A 355 20.74 -7.14 -0.96
CA SER A 355 19.47 -7.86 -1.07
C SER A 355 19.65 -9.22 -1.75
N GLY A 356 20.52 -9.32 -2.75
CA GLY A 356 20.88 -10.58 -3.39
C GLY A 356 21.59 -11.54 -2.44
N ALA A 357 22.53 -11.04 -1.64
CA ALA A 357 23.22 -11.82 -0.61
C ALA A 357 22.24 -12.27 0.49
N LEU A 358 21.38 -11.38 0.98
CA LEU A 358 20.36 -11.74 1.96
C LEU A 358 19.45 -12.85 1.44
N TYR A 359 19.01 -12.75 0.20
CA TYR A 359 18.21 -13.79 -0.44
C TYR A 359 18.94 -15.12 -0.51
N ALA A 360 20.22 -15.11 -0.98
CA ALA A 360 21.03 -16.33 -1.07
C ALA A 360 21.24 -16.98 0.31
N VAL A 361 21.51 -16.18 1.35
CA VAL A 361 21.65 -16.66 2.73
C VAL A 361 20.36 -17.28 3.24
N LEU A 362 19.20 -16.64 3.03
CA LEU A 362 17.93 -17.20 3.48
C LEU A 362 17.58 -18.53 2.78
N ILE A 363 17.91 -18.66 1.50
CA ILE A 363 17.77 -19.93 0.79
C ILE A 363 18.71 -20.99 1.37
N ALA A 364 19.98 -20.67 1.55
CA ALA A 364 20.97 -21.60 2.10
C ALA A 364 20.56 -22.11 3.51
N LEU A 365 19.93 -21.25 4.31
CA LEU A 365 19.41 -21.60 5.63
C LEU A 365 18.03 -22.25 5.58
N SER A 366 17.45 -22.46 4.39
CA SER A 366 16.06 -22.95 4.23
C SER A 366 15.04 -22.11 5.01
N ALA A 367 15.31 -20.82 5.20
CA ALA A 367 14.44 -19.90 5.93
C ALA A 367 13.21 -19.49 5.09
N PRO A 368 12.09 -19.14 5.72
CA PRO A 368 10.90 -18.70 5.02
C PRO A 368 11.16 -17.44 4.16
N LEU A 369 10.89 -17.51 2.85
CA LEU A 369 11.09 -16.40 1.92
C LEU A 369 10.26 -15.15 2.27
N GLY A 370 9.19 -15.31 3.06
CA GLY A 370 8.44 -14.18 3.59
C GLY A 370 9.30 -13.16 4.35
N ILE A 371 10.37 -13.62 5.02
CA ILE A 371 11.34 -12.73 5.70
C ILE A 371 12.01 -11.81 4.70
N PHE A 372 12.47 -12.34 3.54
CA PHE A 372 13.10 -11.55 2.51
C PHE A 372 12.19 -10.46 1.95
N TYR A 373 10.97 -10.84 1.55
CA TYR A 373 10.00 -9.87 1.03
C TYR A 373 9.63 -8.82 2.06
N GLY A 374 9.43 -9.24 3.31
CA GLY A 374 9.20 -8.33 4.43
C GLY A 374 10.38 -7.40 4.67
N PHE A 375 11.61 -7.92 4.63
CA PHE A 375 12.81 -7.12 4.84
C PHE A 375 12.96 -6.03 3.78
N VAL A 376 12.82 -6.37 2.50
CA VAL A 376 12.89 -5.38 1.41
C VAL A 376 11.77 -4.35 1.50
N ALA A 377 10.55 -4.77 1.85
CA ALA A 377 9.42 -3.85 2.05
C ALA A 377 9.63 -2.90 3.26
N GLY A 378 10.38 -3.33 4.26
CA GLY A 378 10.66 -2.55 5.47
C GLY A 378 11.79 -1.53 5.34
N LEU A 379 12.63 -1.59 4.28
CA LEU A 379 13.80 -0.70 4.12
C LEU A 379 13.46 0.80 4.08
N GLY A 380 12.31 1.17 3.53
CA GLY A 380 11.79 2.54 3.55
C GLY A 380 10.62 2.74 4.54
N GLY A 381 10.33 1.73 5.35
CA GLY A 381 9.17 1.69 6.22
C GLY A 381 9.35 2.50 7.51
N TRP A 382 8.21 2.94 8.05
CA TRP A 382 8.16 3.65 9.33
C TRP A 382 8.22 2.68 10.50
N PRO A 383 9.17 2.81 11.43
CA PRO A 383 9.27 1.94 12.61
C PRO A 383 8.00 1.97 13.48
N HIS A 384 7.33 3.11 13.52
CA HIS A 384 6.08 3.32 14.24
C HIS A 384 5.02 2.26 13.94
N PHE A 385 4.80 1.99 12.64
CA PHE A 385 3.81 1.01 12.19
C PHE A 385 4.34 -0.43 12.28
N ALA A 386 5.63 -0.62 12.00
CA ALA A 386 6.27 -1.93 12.05
C ALA A 386 6.21 -2.55 13.45
N ILE A 387 6.38 -1.75 14.50
CA ILE A 387 6.30 -2.21 15.90
C ILE A 387 4.92 -2.75 16.23
N LEU A 388 3.85 -2.01 15.92
CA LEU A 388 2.48 -2.47 16.24
C LEU A 388 2.06 -3.67 15.40
N ASN A 389 2.43 -3.71 14.10
CA ASN A 389 2.20 -4.88 13.26
C ASN A 389 2.90 -6.12 13.86
N PHE A 390 4.14 -5.96 14.33
CA PHE A 390 4.89 -7.05 14.94
C PHE A 390 4.24 -7.53 16.26
N VAL A 391 3.80 -6.61 17.11
CA VAL A 391 3.04 -6.96 18.33
C VAL A 391 1.80 -7.75 17.98
N GLY A 392 1.05 -7.31 16.96
CA GLY A 392 -0.12 -8.03 16.45
C GLY A 392 0.23 -9.44 15.98
N ALA A 393 1.27 -9.58 15.15
CA ALA A 393 1.71 -10.89 14.65
C ALA A 393 2.13 -11.84 15.78
N MET A 394 2.84 -11.33 16.78
CA MET A 394 3.24 -12.10 17.98
C MET A 394 2.01 -12.55 18.78
N LEU A 395 1.06 -11.66 19.04
CA LEU A 395 -0.20 -12.00 19.70
C LEU A 395 -1.00 -13.07 18.92
N GLY A 396 -1.08 -12.90 17.60
CA GLY A 396 -1.71 -13.87 16.70
C GLY A 396 -1.07 -15.25 16.84
N ARG A 397 0.23 -15.33 16.59
CA ARG A 397 0.99 -16.58 16.51
C ARG A 397 1.12 -17.31 17.85
N PHE A 398 1.46 -16.58 18.92
CA PHE A 398 1.83 -17.21 20.20
C PHE A 398 0.69 -17.33 21.20
N TYR A 399 -0.37 -16.54 21.06
CA TYR A 399 -1.51 -16.55 21.98
C TYR A 399 -2.81 -17.00 21.30
N LEU A 400 -3.22 -16.34 20.21
CA LEU A 400 -4.55 -16.57 19.64
C LEU A 400 -4.62 -17.88 18.83
N GLU A 401 -3.58 -18.23 18.07
CA GLU A 401 -3.50 -19.53 17.40
C GLU A 401 -3.51 -20.71 18.40
N LYS A 402 -2.85 -20.55 19.55
CA LYS A 402 -2.87 -21.57 20.61
C LYS A 402 -4.24 -21.71 21.25
N ARG A 403 -4.98 -20.61 21.39
CA ARG A 403 -6.28 -20.59 22.04
C ARG A 403 -7.42 -21.09 21.16
N PHE A 404 -7.41 -20.72 19.88
CA PHE A 404 -8.50 -21.02 18.94
C PHE A 404 -8.16 -22.15 17.96
N GLY A 405 -6.90 -22.54 17.85
CA GLY A 405 -6.38 -23.40 16.80
C GLY A 405 -6.04 -22.60 15.54
N VAL A 406 -5.00 -23.05 14.83
CA VAL A 406 -4.41 -22.34 13.68
C VAL A 406 -5.46 -22.07 12.58
N GLU A 407 -6.17 -23.12 12.12
CA GLU A 407 -7.15 -22.98 11.03
C GLU A 407 -8.30 -22.02 11.38
N ARG A 408 -8.83 -22.14 12.60
CA ARG A 408 -9.93 -21.27 13.05
C ARG A 408 -9.45 -19.84 13.23
N TRP A 409 -8.24 -19.64 13.72
CA TRP A 409 -7.71 -18.30 13.89
C TRP A 409 -7.50 -17.60 12.55
N TYR A 410 -6.94 -18.27 11.53
CA TYR A 410 -6.81 -17.71 10.18
C TYR A 410 -8.16 -17.32 9.55
N ALA A 411 -9.23 -18.04 9.87
CA ALA A 411 -10.58 -17.65 9.44
C ALA A 411 -11.14 -16.47 10.27
N TYR A 412 -10.80 -16.36 11.56
CA TYR A 412 -11.35 -15.33 12.45
C TYR A 412 -10.64 -13.98 12.35
N ALA A 413 -9.34 -13.95 12.15
CA ALA A 413 -8.54 -12.73 12.14
C ALA A 413 -9.04 -11.69 11.11
N PRO A 414 -9.29 -12.03 9.83
CA PRO A 414 -9.86 -11.10 8.86
C PRO A 414 -11.26 -10.60 9.25
N ILE A 415 -12.07 -11.47 9.89
CA ILE A 415 -13.43 -11.12 10.32
C ILE A 415 -13.39 -10.10 11.47
N VAL A 416 -12.46 -10.27 12.40
CA VAL A 416 -12.24 -9.31 13.50
C VAL A 416 -11.77 -7.97 12.95
N LEU A 417 -10.81 -7.96 12.00
CA LEU A 417 -10.33 -6.75 11.35
C LEU A 417 -11.45 -6.03 10.60
N ALA A 418 -12.26 -6.76 9.83
CA ALA A 418 -13.41 -6.20 9.11
C ALA A 418 -14.44 -5.61 10.09
N GLY A 419 -14.73 -6.32 11.19
CA GLY A 419 -15.59 -5.81 12.26
C GLY A 419 -15.05 -4.53 12.88
N TYR A 420 -13.77 -4.50 13.21
CA TYR A 420 -13.10 -3.30 13.76
C TYR A 420 -13.23 -2.10 12.81
N SER A 421 -12.89 -2.29 11.55
CA SER A 421 -12.98 -1.23 10.54
C SER A 421 -14.42 -0.71 10.39
N CYS A 422 -15.41 -1.62 10.45
CA CYS A 422 -16.83 -1.27 10.45
C CYS A 422 -17.19 -0.43 11.70
N GLY A 423 -16.76 -0.86 12.89
CA GLY A 423 -17.01 -0.17 14.14
C GLY A 423 -16.42 1.24 14.17
N VAL A 424 -15.15 1.41 13.83
CA VAL A 424 -14.48 2.72 13.72
C VAL A 424 -15.16 3.58 12.66
N GLY A 425 -15.51 3.00 11.50
CA GLY A 425 -16.16 3.71 10.41
C GLY A 425 -17.54 4.23 10.79
N LEU A 426 -18.39 3.44 11.44
CA LEU A 426 -19.71 3.86 11.90
C LEU A 426 -19.62 5.00 12.90
N ILE A 427 -18.77 4.89 13.90
CA ILE A 427 -18.57 5.91 14.92
C ILE A 427 -17.95 7.18 14.31
N GLY A 428 -16.95 7.02 13.42
CA GLY A 428 -16.33 8.13 12.72
C GLY A 428 -17.31 8.89 11.83
N MET A 429 -18.12 8.19 11.03
CA MET A 429 -19.14 8.82 10.19
C MET A 429 -20.20 9.55 11.01
N THR A 430 -20.62 8.96 12.13
CA THR A 430 -21.58 9.62 13.04
C THR A 430 -21.00 10.92 13.61
N SER A 431 -19.73 10.91 14.04
CA SER A 431 -19.08 12.12 14.58
C SER A 431 -18.90 13.21 13.53
N ILE A 432 -18.53 12.82 12.30
CA ILE A 432 -18.41 13.75 11.17
C ILE A 432 -19.79 14.33 10.80
N ALA A 433 -20.85 13.53 10.79
CA ALA A 433 -22.20 14.01 10.54
C ALA A 433 -22.65 15.04 11.59
N ILE A 434 -22.40 14.78 12.88
CA ILE A 434 -22.68 15.73 13.96
C ILE A 434 -21.86 17.02 13.77
N ALA A 435 -20.58 16.91 13.46
CA ALA A 435 -19.71 18.06 13.21
C ALA A 435 -20.20 18.92 12.03
N LEU A 436 -20.64 18.28 10.94
CA LEU A 436 -21.20 18.96 9.76
C LEU A 436 -22.50 19.69 10.09
N ILE A 437 -23.42 19.02 10.77
CA ILE A 437 -24.72 19.64 11.18
C ILE A 437 -24.46 20.82 12.09
N SER A 438 -23.59 20.68 13.08
CA SER A 438 -23.26 21.78 14.01
C SER A 438 -22.68 22.99 13.29
N LYS A 439 -21.72 22.78 12.35
CA LYS A 439 -21.16 23.87 11.54
C LYS A 439 -22.18 24.49 10.60
N ALA A 440 -23.04 23.69 9.98
CA ALA A 440 -24.09 24.20 9.10
C ALA A 440 -25.09 25.10 9.88
N VAL A 441 -25.48 24.68 11.07
CA VAL A 441 -26.37 25.47 11.93
C VAL A 441 -25.70 26.77 12.40
N SER A 442 -24.42 26.71 12.79
CA SER A 442 -23.68 27.89 13.23
C SER A 442 -23.45 28.94 12.13
N GLN A 443 -23.39 28.51 10.86
CA GLN A 443 -23.25 29.42 9.71
C GLN A 443 -24.57 30.07 9.25
N VAL A 444 -25.69 29.50 9.64
CA VAL A 444 -27.03 30.06 9.28
C VAL A 444 -27.50 31.14 10.26
N MET A 445 -26.83 31.33 11.38
CA MET A 445 -27.23 32.30 12.41
C MET A 445 -26.65 33.70 12.21
N PHE A 446 -26.06 34.02 11.05
CA PHE A 446 -25.63 35.40 10.75
C PHE A 446 -25.91 35.75 9.30
#